data_943aa6b7e8fc77be962aea64ff8c857d
#
_entry.id   943aa6b7e8fc77be962aea64ff8c857d
#
_cell.length_a   1.000
_cell.length_b   1.000
_cell.length_c   1.000
_cell.angle_alpha   90.00
_cell.angle_beta   90.00
_cell.angle_gamma   90.00
#
_symmetry.space_group_name_H-M   'P 1'
#
loop_
_entity.id
_entity.type
_entity.pdbx_description
1 polymer ?
#
loop_
_entity_poly.entity_id
_entity_poly.type
_entity_poly.pdbx_seq_one_letter_code
_entity_poly.pdbx_strand_id
1 'polypeptide(L)'
;MFPEPGVSFPAPGNYLQELQESSENSLQRLKEDYPAELTIHTELRNGPPFVEILRCAREGEYDMIVIGTHGRSGLAHVLLGSVAEKVVRKACCPVLTVRPDDLEFEMP
;
A
#
# COMPACT_ATOMS: atom_id res chain seq x y z
N MET A 1 -0.95 15.78 3.93
CA MET A 1 -1.05 17.00 4.74
C MET A 1 -2.07 16.80 5.85
N PHE A 2 -1.66 17.03 7.07
CA PHE A 2 -2.57 16.91 8.19
C PHE A 2 -3.27 18.23 8.42
N PRO A 3 -4.56 18.21 8.75
CA PRO A 3 -5.26 19.44 9.08
C PRO A 3 -4.69 20.04 10.35
N GLU A 4 -4.62 21.34 10.40
CA GLU A 4 -4.22 22.02 11.62
C GLU A 4 -5.25 21.78 12.72
N PRO A 5 -4.81 21.74 13.98
CA PRO A 5 -5.75 21.63 15.09
C PRO A 5 -6.78 22.76 15.03
N GLY A 6 -8.03 22.42 15.15
CA GLY A 6 -9.11 23.38 15.11
C GLY A 6 -9.70 23.63 13.75
N VAL A 7 -9.12 23.13 12.70
CA VAL A 7 -9.74 23.19 11.38
C VAL A 7 -10.72 22.04 11.27
N SER A 8 -11.99 22.37 11.26
CA SER A 8 -13.01 21.41 11.06
C SER A 8 -13.13 21.18 9.54
N PHE A 9 -12.80 19.98 9.10
CA PHE A 9 -13.17 19.61 7.76
C PHE A 9 -14.67 19.42 7.72
N PRO A 10 -15.34 20.07 6.76
CA PRO A 10 -16.63 19.53 6.41
C PRO A 10 -16.35 18.12 5.99
N ALA A 11 -16.79 17.16 6.75
CA ALA A 11 -16.77 15.79 6.31
C ALA A 11 -18.09 15.56 5.58
N PRO A 12 -18.22 16.00 4.34
CA PRO A 12 -19.37 15.61 3.58
C PRO A 12 -19.30 14.11 3.48
N GLY A 13 -20.41 13.45 3.63
CA GLY A 13 -20.48 12.02 3.42
C GLY A 13 -19.87 11.59 2.08
N ASN A 14 -19.66 12.55 1.17
CA ASN A 14 -19.07 12.34 -0.13
C ASN A 14 -17.54 12.23 -0.11
N TYR A 15 -16.86 12.76 0.90
CA TYR A 15 -15.40 12.80 0.90
C TYR A 15 -14.78 11.41 0.90
N LEU A 16 -15.22 10.56 1.78
CA LEU A 16 -14.73 9.18 1.86
C LEU A 16 -15.10 8.39 0.60
N GLN A 17 -16.28 8.61 0.09
CA GLN A 17 -16.72 7.95 -1.12
C GLN A 17 -15.90 8.40 -2.33
N GLU A 18 -15.64 9.68 -2.46
CA GLU A 18 -14.80 10.21 -3.54
C GLU A 18 -13.37 9.67 -3.46
N LEU A 19 -12.82 9.59 -2.25
CA LEU A 19 -11.49 9.05 -2.05
C LEU A 19 -11.45 7.58 -2.42
N GLN A 20 -12.46 6.83 -2.06
CA GLN A 20 -12.56 5.43 -2.39
C GLN A 20 -12.67 5.22 -3.90
N GLU A 21 -13.50 6.00 -4.57
CA GLU A 21 -13.65 5.94 -6.03
C GLU A 21 -12.35 6.28 -6.74
N SER A 22 -11.64 7.30 -6.25
CA SER A 22 -10.35 7.69 -6.81
C SER A 22 -9.34 6.56 -6.68
N SER A 23 -9.31 5.89 -5.55
CA SER A 23 -8.40 4.76 -5.32
C SER A 23 -8.75 3.57 -6.21
N GLU A 24 -10.03 3.27 -6.34
CA GLU A 24 -10.48 2.19 -7.21
C GLU A 24 -10.14 2.46 -8.67
N ASN A 25 -10.28 3.71 -9.12
CA ASN A 25 -9.92 4.11 -10.47
C ASN A 25 -8.42 3.98 -10.71
N SER A 26 -7.61 4.32 -9.72
CA SER A 26 -6.15 4.16 -9.82
C SER A 26 -5.76 2.69 -9.92
N LEU A 27 -6.40 1.83 -9.16
CA LEU A 27 -6.16 0.39 -9.24
C LEU A 27 -6.57 -0.17 -10.60
N GLN A 28 -7.68 0.30 -11.13
CA GLN A 28 -8.15 -0.15 -12.45
C GLN A 28 -7.18 0.26 -13.56
N ARG A 29 -6.64 1.47 -13.51
CA ARG A 29 -5.62 1.92 -14.46
C ARG A 29 -4.36 1.08 -14.36
N LEU A 30 -3.94 0.78 -13.15
CA LEU A 30 -2.76 -0.05 -12.92
C LEU A 30 -2.96 -1.42 -13.55
N LYS A 31 -4.13 -2.00 -13.37
CA LYS A 31 -4.46 -3.29 -13.94
C LYS A 31 -4.40 -3.28 -15.47
N GLU A 32 -4.84 -2.20 -16.09
CA GLU A 32 -4.84 -2.06 -17.54
C GLU A 32 -3.44 -1.97 -18.15
N ASP A 33 -2.45 -1.57 -17.36
CA ASP A 33 -1.07 -1.46 -17.82
C ASP A 33 -0.36 -2.81 -17.95
N TYR A 34 -0.99 -3.88 -17.49
CA TYR A 34 -0.38 -5.20 -17.53
C TYR A 34 -0.95 -6.06 -18.66
N PRO A 35 -0.18 -7.04 -19.14
CA PRO A 35 -0.65 -7.92 -20.20
C PRO A 35 -1.92 -8.67 -19.83
N ALA A 36 -2.77 -8.88 -20.82
CA ALA A 36 -4.05 -9.58 -20.61
C ALA A 36 -3.88 -11.03 -20.16
N GLU A 37 -2.71 -11.61 -20.39
CA GLU A 37 -2.42 -12.98 -19.98
C GLU A 37 -2.30 -13.12 -18.46
N LEU A 38 -2.05 -12.00 -17.76
CA LEU A 38 -1.95 -12.04 -16.31
C LEU A 38 -3.33 -11.90 -15.68
N THR A 39 -3.59 -12.75 -14.71
CA THR A 39 -4.82 -12.63 -13.93
C THR A 39 -4.55 -11.70 -12.75
N ILE A 40 -5.11 -10.51 -12.81
CA ILE A 40 -4.89 -9.49 -11.80
C ILE A 40 -6.22 -9.16 -11.12
N HIS A 41 -6.22 -9.27 -9.80
CA HIS A 41 -7.34 -8.86 -8.97
C HIS A 41 -6.93 -7.60 -8.20
N THR A 42 -7.82 -6.66 -8.11
CA THR A 42 -7.58 -5.45 -7.33
C THR A 42 -8.56 -5.40 -6.18
N GLU A 43 -8.11 -4.88 -5.06
CA GLU A 43 -8.92 -4.82 -3.87
C GLU A 43 -8.56 -3.60 -3.05
N LEU A 44 -9.56 -2.91 -2.56
CA LEU A 44 -9.40 -1.78 -1.67
C LEU A 44 -9.91 -2.20 -0.30
N ARG A 45 -9.08 -2.05 0.72
CA ARG A 45 -9.43 -2.40 2.08
C ARG A 45 -9.28 -1.22 3.01
N ASN A 46 -10.13 -1.16 4.02
CA ASN A 46 -10.08 -0.15 5.07
C ASN A 46 -9.65 -0.82 6.37
N GLY A 47 -8.82 -0.12 7.13
CA GLY A 47 -8.33 -0.61 8.41
C GLY A 47 -6.83 -0.39 8.55
N PRO A 48 -6.24 -0.90 9.62
CA PRO A 48 -4.78 -0.83 9.79
C PRO A 48 -4.09 -1.54 8.64
N PRO A 49 -3.20 -0.86 7.89
CA PRO A 49 -2.64 -1.44 6.66
C PRO A 49 -1.98 -2.79 6.84
N PHE A 50 -1.13 -2.96 7.86
CA PHE A 50 -0.43 -4.23 8.01
C PHE A 50 -1.38 -5.38 8.35
N VAL A 51 -2.43 -5.10 9.09
CA VAL A 51 -3.43 -6.11 9.45
C VAL A 51 -4.19 -6.56 8.21
N GLU A 52 -4.61 -5.61 7.38
CA GLU A 52 -5.36 -5.92 6.17
C GLU A 52 -4.52 -6.65 5.14
N ILE A 53 -3.24 -6.29 5.02
CA ILE A 53 -2.31 -6.99 4.13
C ILE A 53 -2.16 -8.45 4.56
N LEU A 54 -1.91 -8.67 5.85
CA LEU A 54 -1.73 -10.02 6.38
C LEU A 54 -3.00 -10.86 6.28
N ARG A 55 -4.13 -10.22 6.53
CA ARG A 55 -5.43 -10.89 6.40
C ARG A 55 -5.70 -11.29 4.95
N CYS A 56 -5.45 -10.39 4.02
CA CYS A 56 -5.61 -10.66 2.60
C CYS A 56 -4.73 -11.82 2.15
N ALA A 57 -3.48 -11.81 2.55
CA ALA A 57 -2.54 -12.87 2.18
C ALA A 57 -2.98 -14.23 2.71
N ARG A 58 -3.49 -14.26 3.93
CA ARG A 58 -3.96 -15.51 4.55
C ARG A 58 -5.24 -16.00 3.91
N GLU A 59 -6.23 -15.11 3.76
CA GLU A 59 -7.52 -15.49 3.19
C GLU A 59 -7.39 -15.97 1.75
N GLY A 60 -6.53 -15.34 0.97
CA GLY A 60 -6.29 -15.70 -0.42
C GLY A 60 -5.27 -16.80 -0.61
N GLU A 61 -4.65 -17.28 0.45
CA GLU A 61 -3.60 -18.30 0.41
C GLU A 61 -2.50 -17.94 -0.59
N TYR A 62 -2.08 -16.67 -0.56
CA TYR A 62 -1.05 -16.19 -1.47
C TYR A 62 0.32 -16.77 -1.12
N ASP A 63 1.11 -16.95 -2.16
CA ASP A 63 2.43 -17.57 -2.04
C ASP A 63 3.53 -16.56 -1.70
N MET A 64 3.29 -15.30 -1.94
CA MET A 64 4.26 -14.24 -1.72
C MET A 64 3.56 -12.90 -1.55
N ILE A 65 4.14 -12.05 -0.71
CA ILE A 65 3.74 -10.66 -0.60
C ILE A 65 4.85 -9.81 -1.20
N VAL A 66 4.47 -8.89 -2.08
CA VAL A 66 5.40 -7.88 -2.60
C VAL A 66 4.93 -6.53 -2.07
N ILE A 67 5.81 -5.83 -1.37
CA ILE A 67 5.44 -4.59 -0.70
C ILE A 67 6.53 -3.54 -0.86
N GLY A 68 6.11 -2.28 -1.03
CA GLY A 68 7.04 -1.15 -1.01
C GLY A 68 7.60 -0.94 0.38
N THR A 69 8.88 -0.62 0.48
CA THR A 69 9.54 -0.43 1.77
C THR A 69 9.13 0.84 2.48
N HIS A 70 8.65 1.84 1.72
CA HIS A 70 8.27 3.13 2.24
C HIS A 70 6.91 3.55 1.70
N GLY A 71 6.14 4.21 2.55
CA GLY A 71 4.93 4.87 2.11
C GLY A 71 5.25 6.18 1.41
N ARG A 72 4.20 6.98 1.17
CA ARG A 72 4.32 8.24 0.45
C ARG A 72 5.23 9.27 1.13
N SER A 73 5.42 9.15 2.42
CA SER A 73 6.26 10.06 3.19
C SER A 73 7.65 9.49 3.43
N GLY A 74 8.07 8.54 2.62
CA GLY A 74 9.30 7.80 2.85
C GLY A 74 10.50 8.67 3.16
N LEU A 75 11.16 8.38 4.25
CA LEU A 75 12.41 8.99 4.62
C LEU A 75 13.54 8.17 3.99
N ALA A 76 14.35 8.83 3.17
CA ALA A 76 15.36 8.12 2.38
C ALA A 76 16.36 7.34 3.22
N HIS A 77 16.57 7.73 4.48
CA HIS A 77 17.50 7.05 5.37
C HIS A 77 16.88 5.90 6.15
N VAL A 78 15.58 5.68 6.02
CA VAL A 78 14.88 4.59 6.69
C VAL A 78 14.85 3.38 5.78
N LEU A 79 15.35 2.25 6.25
CA LEU A 79 15.42 1.02 5.44
C LEU A 79 14.05 0.40 5.19
N LEU A 80 13.20 0.38 6.19
CA LEU A 80 11.85 -0.14 6.08
C LEU A 80 10.87 0.79 6.76
N GLY A 81 9.74 1.06 6.11
CA GLY A 81 8.64 1.75 6.75
C GLY A 81 7.97 0.85 7.79
N SER A 82 7.19 1.45 8.68
CA SER A 82 6.56 0.73 9.78
C SER A 82 5.63 -0.38 9.33
N VAL A 83 4.88 -0.16 8.26
CA VAL A 83 3.97 -1.17 7.72
C VAL A 83 4.75 -2.33 7.14
N ALA A 84 5.75 -2.04 6.30
CA ALA A 84 6.57 -3.08 5.69
C ALA A 84 7.29 -3.93 6.75
N GLU A 85 7.82 -3.29 7.80
CA GLU A 85 8.47 -4.01 8.88
C GLU A 85 7.52 -4.99 9.56
N LYS A 86 6.31 -4.56 9.88
CA LYS A 86 5.33 -5.41 10.53
C LYS A 86 4.89 -6.56 9.64
N VAL A 87 4.75 -6.30 8.35
CA VAL A 87 4.39 -7.34 7.38
C VAL A 87 5.50 -8.38 7.29
N VAL A 88 6.76 -7.95 7.15
CA VAL A 88 7.90 -8.87 7.08
C VAL A 88 7.97 -9.73 8.34
N ARG A 89 7.74 -9.13 9.49
CA ARG A 89 7.86 -9.84 10.78
C ARG A 89 6.76 -10.86 11.00
N LYS A 90 5.56 -10.59 10.52
CA LYS A 90 4.37 -11.38 10.85
C LYS A 90 3.79 -12.20 9.72
N ALA A 91 4.34 -12.10 8.52
CA ALA A 91 3.79 -12.80 7.37
C ALA A 91 3.95 -14.31 7.49
N CYS A 92 2.97 -15.03 6.95
CA CYS A 92 3.00 -16.49 6.89
C CYS A 92 3.55 -17.00 5.56
N CYS A 93 3.99 -16.11 4.68
CA CYS A 93 4.58 -16.44 3.38
C CYS A 93 5.78 -15.52 3.13
N PRO A 94 6.61 -15.81 2.14
CA PRO A 94 7.73 -14.93 1.79
C PRO A 94 7.28 -13.53 1.45
N VAL A 95 8.10 -12.55 1.83
CA VAL A 95 7.83 -11.14 1.56
C VAL A 95 8.99 -10.57 0.78
N LEU A 96 8.71 -10.02 -0.39
CA LEU A 96 9.67 -9.29 -1.19
C LEU A 96 9.44 -7.81 -0.97
N THR A 97 10.46 -7.11 -0.48
CA THR A 97 10.39 -5.67 -0.28
C THR A 97 11.02 -4.96 -1.46
N VAL A 98 10.38 -3.90 -1.90
CA VAL A 98 10.80 -3.14 -3.08
C VAL A 98 11.06 -1.70 -2.68
N ARG A 99 12.21 -1.17 -3.08
CA ARG A 99 12.56 0.23 -2.83
C ARG A 99 12.00 1.11 -3.94
N PRO A 100 11.63 2.35 -3.63
CA PRO A 100 11.26 3.30 -4.67
C PRO A 100 12.42 3.55 -5.64
N ASP A 101 12.10 3.75 -6.91
CA ASP A 101 13.08 3.98 -7.95
C ASP A 101 13.86 5.28 -7.79
N ASP A 102 13.31 6.24 -7.08
CA ASP A 102 13.94 7.54 -6.85
C ASP A 102 14.97 7.54 -5.73
N LEU A 103 15.17 6.40 -5.05
CA LEU A 103 16.21 6.28 -4.06
C LEU A 103 17.53 5.97 -4.73
N GLU A 104 18.50 6.85 -4.53
CA GLU A 104 19.85 6.58 -5.00
C GLU A 104 20.47 5.50 -4.13
N PHE A 105 20.95 4.48 -4.78
CA PHE A 105 21.64 3.40 -4.10
C PHE A 105 23.12 3.66 -4.14
N GLU A 106 23.70 4.06 -3.02
CA GLU A 106 25.15 4.21 -2.91
C GLU A 106 25.76 2.88 -2.47
N MET A 107 26.65 2.39 -3.29
CA MET A 107 27.42 1.21 -2.93
C MET A 107 28.41 1.58 -1.83
N PRO A 108 28.53 0.77 -0.80
CA PRO A 108 29.50 1.04 0.25
C PRO A 108 30.94 1.01 -0.26
#